data_fe1b81d9e5702a9d9f3dbf5f0063a139
#
_entry.id   fe1b81d9e5702a9d9f3dbf5f0063a139
#
_cell.length_a   1.000
_cell.length_b   1.000
_cell.length_c   1.000
_cell.angle_alpha   90.00
_cell.angle_beta   90.00
_cell.angle_gamma   90.00
#
_symmetry.space_group_name_H-M   'P 1'
#
loop_
_entity.id
_entity.type
_entity.pdbx_description
1 polymer ?
#
loop_
_entity_poly.entity_id
_entity_poly.type
_entity_poly.pdbx_seq_one_letter_code
_entity_poly.pdbx_strand_id
1 'polypeptide(L)'
;MAEILAATGLQTIESPPVKAFRPIFNRVFTVDTPIYNFSAGPAVLPESVLRTAQSEMFDYNGTGFSVMTMSHRSDVFMSILYHAEQDLRQLLHIPDNYKVLFLQGGASAQFNMTVMNLSNGFKRVDSVVSGNWSRIAHQEMGKLSDVDIHLAAHGGEMFDYTDLPPVASWDIDPSSAFVHFVINETVHGLQYREVPKLGADMPPLVCDMSSEILSRRVNVADFGVIYAGAQKNIGPSGTTIVIIREDLLDRCSSRVPDVWNYRSHINRQGMYNTPATYPIYISGLVFRWLQSQGGVEHMETINTLKAKTLYAAIDNSGGFYRNRVAPAARSRMNVIFSTGNQELDELFAQESTTRGLRLLRGYKSMGGMRASIYNAMPLQGVEALIEFMREFQKRYG
;
A
#
# COMPACT_ATOMS: atom_id res chain seq x y z
N MET A 1 30.32 16.49 31.10
CA MET A 1 29.12 15.86 30.50
C MET A 1 28.39 14.95 31.48
N ALA A 2 29.03 14.32 32.45
CA ALA A 2 28.39 13.53 33.50
C ALA A 2 27.59 14.39 34.54
N GLU A 3 27.99 15.62 34.78
CA GLU A 3 27.32 16.52 35.78
C GLU A 3 26.05 17.19 35.23
N ILE A 4 25.84 17.23 33.90
CA ILE A 4 24.64 17.82 33.28
C ILE A 4 23.47 16.81 33.27
N LEU A 5 23.75 15.51 33.31
CA LEU A 5 22.74 14.44 33.30
C LEU A 5 22.11 14.21 34.69
N ALA A 6 22.78 14.60 35.77
CA ALA A 6 22.28 14.44 37.13
C ALA A 6 21.16 15.44 37.50
N ALA A 7 21.01 16.55 36.76
CA ALA A 7 20.07 17.64 37.06
C ALA A 7 18.71 17.49 36.35
N THR A 8 18.52 16.53 35.40
CA THR A 8 17.30 16.45 34.60
C THR A 8 16.36 15.30 34.91
N GLY A 9 16.69 14.44 35.88
CA GLY A 9 15.80 13.33 36.30
C GLY A 9 15.41 12.32 35.20
N LEU A 10 16.09 12.31 34.06
CA LEU A 10 15.87 11.39 32.98
C LEU A 10 16.51 10.03 33.33
N GLN A 11 15.68 9.06 33.68
CA GLN A 11 16.11 7.67 33.76
C GLN A 11 16.68 7.22 32.41
N THR A 12 17.89 6.74 32.43
CA THR A 12 18.48 6.07 31.24
C THR A 12 17.63 4.84 30.94
N ILE A 13 16.88 4.91 29.83
CA ILE A 13 16.26 3.72 29.26
C ILE A 13 17.40 2.86 28.73
N GLU A 14 17.79 1.82 29.47
CA GLU A 14 18.68 0.80 28.95
C GLU A 14 18.00 0.15 27.74
N SER A 15 18.56 0.37 26.56
CA SER A 15 18.16 -0.34 25.36
C SER A 15 18.37 -1.85 25.62
N PRO A 16 17.40 -2.71 25.28
CA PRO A 16 17.60 -4.15 25.39
C PRO A 16 18.85 -4.55 24.59
N PRO A 17 19.64 -5.53 25.06
CA PRO A 17 20.87 -5.92 24.40
C PRO A 17 20.57 -6.28 22.94
N VAL A 18 21.15 -5.53 22.02
CA VAL A 18 21.12 -5.84 20.59
C VAL A 18 21.75 -7.22 20.46
N LYS A 19 20.93 -8.24 20.21
CA LYS A 19 21.44 -9.59 19.88
C LYS A 19 22.42 -9.38 18.73
N ALA A 20 23.67 -9.73 18.96
CA ALA A 20 24.75 -9.57 17.99
C ALA A 20 24.28 -10.08 16.63
N PHE A 21 24.21 -9.18 15.66
CA PHE A 21 23.88 -9.51 14.28
C PHE A 21 25.04 -10.40 13.78
N ARG A 22 24.86 -11.72 13.78
CA ARG A 22 25.81 -12.60 13.12
C ARG A 22 25.71 -12.30 11.63
N PRO A 23 26.80 -11.91 10.97
CA PRO A 23 26.77 -11.69 9.54
C PRO A 23 26.38 -12.99 8.85
N ILE A 24 25.26 -12.98 8.14
CA ILE A 24 24.71 -14.13 7.39
C ILE A 24 25.51 -14.33 6.06
N PHE A 25 26.73 -13.80 5.98
CA PHE A 25 27.46 -13.68 4.72
C PHE A 25 28.14 -14.98 4.21
N ASN A 26 27.97 -16.14 4.85
CA ASN A 26 28.62 -17.39 4.40
C ASN A 26 27.69 -18.60 4.25
N ARG A 27 26.39 -18.42 4.07
CA ARG A 27 25.57 -19.50 3.52
C ARG A 27 25.31 -19.21 2.04
N VAL A 28 26.04 -19.88 1.18
CA VAL A 28 25.56 -20.16 -0.17
C VAL A 28 24.30 -21.01 0.03
N PHE A 29 23.14 -20.36 0.00
CA PHE A 29 21.88 -21.07 -0.02
C PHE A 29 21.74 -21.65 -1.44
N THR A 30 22.15 -22.91 -1.62
CA THR A 30 21.58 -23.73 -2.68
C THR A 30 20.15 -24.06 -2.23
N VAL A 31 19.23 -23.13 -2.49
CA VAL A 31 17.82 -23.38 -2.19
C VAL A 31 17.22 -24.03 -3.41
N ASP A 32 17.17 -25.36 -3.43
CA ASP A 32 16.39 -26.11 -4.44
C ASP A 32 14.88 -25.82 -4.33
N THR A 33 14.45 -25.14 -3.27
CA THR A 33 13.04 -24.80 -3.02
C THR A 33 12.81 -23.30 -3.27
N PRO A 34 11.89 -22.93 -4.17
CA PRO A 34 11.53 -21.54 -4.42
C PRO A 34 11.08 -20.83 -3.13
N ILE A 35 11.50 -19.57 -2.95
CA ILE A 35 11.07 -18.74 -1.83
C ILE A 35 9.98 -17.77 -2.30
N TYR A 36 8.82 -17.80 -1.64
CA TYR A 36 7.71 -16.92 -1.89
C TYR A 36 7.49 -15.97 -0.70
N ASN A 37 7.51 -14.68 -0.97
CA ASN A 37 7.35 -13.62 0.04
C ASN A 37 5.91 -13.11 0.06
N PHE A 38 5.15 -13.45 1.10
CA PHE A 38 3.76 -13.03 1.32
C PHE A 38 3.63 -11.77 2.18
N SER A 39 4.69 -10.97 2.30
CA SER A 39 4.66 -9.73 3.08
C SER A 39 3.60 -8.76 2.58
N ALA A 40 2.94 -8.09 3.51
CA ALA A 40 1.96 -7.05 3.20
C ALA A 40 2.57 -5.70 2.79
N GLY A 41 3.87 -5.57 2.93
CA GLY A 41 4.66 -4.39 2.56
C GLY A 41 5.80 -4.11 3.54
N PRO A 42 7.04 -3.88 3.03
CA PRO A 42 7.42 -4.00 1.63
C PRO A 42 7.14 -5.38 1.04
N ALA A 43 6.56 -5.40 -0.16
CA ALA A 43 6.12 -6.63 -0.82
C ALA A 43 7.16 -7.18 -1.80
N VAL A 44 6.86 -8.36 -2.37
CA VAL A 44 7.68 -8.95 -3.43
C VAL A 44 7.72 -8.03 -4.65
N LEU A 45 8.89 -7.94 -5.28
CA LEU A 45 9.08 -7.28 -6.58
C LEU A 45 9.28 -8.34 -7.68
N PRO A 46 8.94 -8.03 -8.94
CA PRO A 46 9.22 -8.92 -10.06
C PRO A 46 10.72 -9.20 -10.18
N GLU A 47 11.09 -10.46 -10.36
CA GLU A 47 12.51 -10.85 -10.46
C GLU A 47 13.22 -10.14 -11.62
N SER A 48 12.54 -9.99 -12.77
CA SER A 48 13.10 -9.27 -13.92
C SER A 48 13.43 -7.82 -13.61
N VAL A 49 12.60 -7.13 -12.80
CA VAL A 49 12.85 -5.77 -12.33
C VAL A 49 14.12 -5.73 -11.47
N LEU A 50 14.24 -6.68 -10.52
CA LEU A 50 15.43 -6.74 -9.66
C LEU A 50 16.70 -7.05 -10.45
N ARG A 51 16.65 -7.92 -11.47
CA ARG A 51 17.78 -8.22 -12.35
C ARG A 51 18.19 -7.01 -13.18
N THR A 52 17.23 -6.28 -13.75
CA THR A 52 17.50 -5.03 -14.47
C THR A 52 18.15 -4.02 -13.53
N ALA A 53 17.58 -3.79 -12.36
CA ALA A 53 18.14 -2.89 -11.36
C ALA A 53 19.57 -3.29 -10.92
N GLN A 54 19.84 -4.61 -10.79
CA GLN A 54 21.17 -5.13 -10.49
C GLN A 54 22.17 -4.84 -11.62
N SER A 55 21.78 -5.04 -12.88
CA SER A 55 22.65 -4.81 -14.03
C SER A 55 23.00 -3.32 -14.22
N GLU A 56 22.08 -2.43 -13.85
CA GLU A 56 22.24 -0.98 -13.95
C GLU A 56 22.72 -0.34 -12.64
N MET A 57 23.06 -1.15 -11.62
CA MET A 57 23.40 -0.65 -10.28
C MET A 57 24.60 0.31 -10.27
N PHE A 58 25.63 0.05 -11.07
CA PHE A 58 26.84 0.85 -11.13
C PHE A 58 26.85 1.84 -12.30
N ASP A 59 26.15 1.50 -13.38
CA ASP A 59 26.16 2.29 -14.62
C ASP A 59 24.78 2.23 -15.30
N TYR A 60 24.00 3.26 -15.10
CA TYR A 60 22.70 3.40 -15.77
C TYR A 60 22.90 3.81 -17.23
N ASN A 61 22.60 2.91 -18.16
CA ASN A 61 22.62 3.16 -19.63
C ASN A 61 23.93 3.83 -20.14
N GLY A 62 25.09 3.46 -19.60
CA GLY A 62 26.37 4.00 -20.05
C GLY A 62 26.68 5.42 -19.58
N THR A 63 25.99 5.91 -18.57
CA THR A 63 26.21 7.25 -17.99
C THR A 63 27.44 7.33 -17.10
N GLY A 64 28.02 6.18 -16.71
CA GLY A 64 29.16 6.07 -15.82
C GLY A 64 28.83 6.17 -14.34
N PHE A 65 27.54 6.27 -13.97
CA PHE A 65 27.11 6.30 -12.56
C PHE A 65 25.75 5.69 -12.32
N SER A 66 25.51 5.33 -11.07
CA SER A 66 24.25 4.76 -10.58
C SER A 66 23.14 5.81 -10.51
N VAL A 67 21.89 5.37 -10.71
CA VAL A 67 20.69 6.20 -10.40
C VAL A 67 20.72 6.72 -8.96
N MET A 68 21.29 5.97 -8.00
CA MET A 68 21.40 6.41 -6.60
C MET A 68 22.31 7.62 -6.39
N THR A 69 23.29 7.82 -7.25
CA THR A 69 24.28 8.92 -7.17
C THR A 69 24.03 10.00 -8.21
N MET A 70 23.02 9.83 -9.05
CA MET A 70 22.64 10.75 -10.11
C MET A 70 22.01 12.02 -9.54
N SER A 71 22.35 13.17 -10.10
CA SER A 71 21.64 14.42 -9.76
C SER A 71 20.16 14.30 -10.20
N HIS A 72 19.25 14.55 -9.28
CA HIS A 72 17.82 14.59 -9.58
C HIS A 72 17.42 15.72 -10.54
N ARG A 73 18.33 16.66 -10.84
CA ARG A 73 18.15 17.75 -11.81
C ARG A 73 18.81 17.48 -13.15
N SER A 74 19.46 16.33 -13.32
CA SER A 74 20.05 15.95 -14.62
C SER A 74 18.95 15.57 -15.61
N ASP A 75 19.19 15.80 -16.89
CA ASP A 75 18.27 15.41 -17.98
C ASP A 75 17.97 13.90 -17.94
N VAL A 76 18.97 13.10 -17.54
CA VAL A 76 18.81 11.65 -17.41
C VAL A 76 17.78 11.29 -16.33
N PHE A 77 17.88 11.90 -15.14
CA PHE A 77 16.89 11.62 -14.09
C PHE A 77 15.51 12.20 -14.44
N MET A 78 15.46 13.40 -15.04
CA MET A 78 14.21 13.95 -15.54
C MET A 78 13.53 13.03 -16.56
N SER A 79 14.31 12.38 -17.42
CA SER A 79 13.81 11.35 -18.34
C SER A 79 13.27 10.12 -17.61
N ILE A 80 13.94 9.65 -16.57
CA ILE A 80 13.45 8.53 -15.73
C ILE A 80 12.10 8.88 -15.12
N LEU A 81 11.98 10.04 -14.49
CA LEU A 81 10.75 10.52 -13.87
C LEU A 81 9.61 10.66 -14.89
N TYR A 82 9.91 11.31 -16.03
CA TYR A 82 8.95 11.50 -17.10
C TYR A 82 8.39 10.17 -17.61
N HIS A 83 9.26 9.20 -17.92
CA HIS A 83 8.80 7.90 -18.40
C HIS A 83 8.03 7.14 -17.33
N ALA A 84 8.43 7.19 -16.06
CA ALA A 84 7.68 6.58 -14.98
C ALA A 84 6.26 7.18 -14.86
N GLU A 85 6.12 8.49 -15.02
CA GLU A 85 4.82 9.15 -15.04
C GLU A 85 3.99 8.73 -16.26
N GLN A 86 4.59 8.72 -17.48
CA GLN A 86 3.88 8.33 -18.70
C GLN A 86 3.41 6.87 -18.65
N ASP A 87 4.25 5.95 -18.17
CA ASP A 87 3.91 4.55 -18.03
C ASP A 87 2.74 4.35 -17.05
N LEU A 88 2.75 5.09 -15.92
CA LEU A 88 1.66 5.07 -14.96
C LEU A 88 0.36 5.64 -15.54
N ARG A 89 0.46 6.77 -16.28
CA ARG A 89 -0.68 7.37 -16.98
C ARG A 89 -1.31 6.40 -17.97
N GLN A 90 -0.50 5.71 -18.73
CA GLN A 90 -0.97 4.70 -19.69
C GLN A 90 -1.64 3.53 -18.99
N LEU A 91 -1.05 2.98 -17.93
CA LEU A 91 -1.59 1.83 -17.18
C LEU A 91 -2.94 2.10 -16.54
N LEU A 92 -3.16 3.31 -16.02
CA LEU A 92 -4.37 3.69 -15.31
C LEU A 92 -5.32 4.55 -16.15
N HIS A 93 -4.98 4.85 -17.41
CA HIS A 93 -5.73 5.77 -18.27
C HIS A 93 -6.01 7.11 -17.58
N ILE A 94 -4.96 7.70 -16.94
CA ILE A 94 -5.10 8.93 -16.18
C ILE A 94 -5.47 10.10 -17.12
N PRO A 95 -6.61 10.79 -16.92
CA PRO A 95 -7.00 11.92 -17.76
C PRO A 95 -6.00 13.09 -17.66
N ASP A 96 -5.92 13.92 -18.72
CA ASP A 96 -4.98 15.05 -18.80
C ASP A 96 -5.19 16.11 -17.71
N ASN A 97 -6.43 16.25 -17.23
CA ASN A 97 -6.78 17.15 -16.13
C ASN A 97 -6.44 16.60 -14.73
N TYR A 98 -5.58 15.57 -14.65
CA TYR A 98 -4.99 15.08 -13.41
C TYR A 98 -3.49 15.29 -13.42
N LYS A 99 -2.94 15.68 -12.26
CA LYS A 99 -1.50 15.75 -12.02
C LYS A 99 -1.03 14.52 -11.25
N VAL A 100 0.17 14.07 -11.57
CA VAL A 100 0.81 12.93 -10.91
C VAL A 100 2.04 13.43 -10.16
N LEU A 101 2.17 13.03 -8.89
CA LEU A 101 3.30 13.39 -8.04
C LEU A 101 3.94 12.13 -7.46
N PHE A 102 5.26 12.14 -7.35
CA PHE A 102 6.07 11.15 -6.66
C PHE A 102 6.65 11.79 -5.39
N LEU A 103 5.95 11.61 -4.28
CA LEU A 103 6.26 12.26 -3.00
C LEU A 103 6.95 11.29 -2.04
N GLN A 104 7.41 11.82 -0.91
CA GLN A 104 7.94 11.06 0.22
C GLN A 104 6.93 11.09 1.39
N GLY A 105 7.19 10.30 2.44
CA GLY A 105 6.37 10.26 3.65
C GLY A 105 5.35 9.12 3.73
N GLY A 106 5.23 8.31 2.66
CA GLY A 106 4.28 7.20 2.62
C GLY A 106 2.81 7.66 2.56
N ALA A 107 1.89 6.72 2.51
CA ALA A 107 0.46 7.01 2.62
C ALA A 107 0.11 7.71 3.95
N SER A 108 0.87 7.46 5.01
CA SER A 108 0.63 8.10 6.32
C SER A 108 0.78 9.61 6.29
N ALA A 109 1.71 10.17 5.49
CA ALA A 109 1.79 11.61 5.31
C ALA A 109 0.57 12.15 4.56
N GLN A 110 0.00 11.36 3.65
CA GLN A 110 -1.14 11.77 2.84
C GLN A 110 -2.42 11.92 3.66
N PHE A 111 -2.58 11.22 4.78
CA PHE A 111 -3.72 11.45 5.69
C PHE A 111 -3.85 12.92 6.07
N ASN A 112 -2.75 13.54 6.46
CA ASN A 112 -2.72 14.95 6.82
C ASN A 112 -2.58 15.89 5.61
N MET A 113 -1.78 15.52 4.61
CA MET A 113 -1.58 16.36 3.43
C MET A 113 -2.88 16.60 2.67
N THR A 114 -3.78 15.61 2.56
CA THR A 114 -5.08 15.79 1.90
C THR A 114 -5.92 16.84 2.62
N VAL A 115 -6.00 16.79 3.95
CA VAL A 115 -6.71 17.82 4.73
C VAL A 115 -6.06 19.20 4.55
N MET A 116 -4.74 19.30 4.73
CA MET A 116 -4.02 20.58 4.62
C MET A 116 -4.22 21.25 3.26
N ASN A 117 -4.25 20.47 2.18
CA ASN A 117 -4.33 20.98 0.81
C ASN A 117 -5.75 21.18 0.30
N LEU A 118 -6.74 20.41 0.76
CA LEU A 118 -8.05 20.35 0.14
C LEU A 118 -9.16 20.98 0.97
N SER A 119 -8.95 21.25 2.26
CA SER A 119 -10.00 21.76 3.15
C SER A 119 -9.99 23.28 3.35
N ASN A 120 -9.13 24.02 2.63
CA ASN A 120 -9.10 25.47 2.74
C ASN A 120 -10.46 26.09 2.31
N GLY A 121 -11.10 26.82 3.23
CA GLY A 121 -12.43 27.37 3.05
C GLY A 121 -13.59 26.41 3.43
N PHE A 122 -13.29 25.17 3.81
CA PHE A 122 -14.26 24.18 4.27
C PHE A 122 -14.15 23.99 5.78
N LYS A 123 -15.25 23.53 6.39
CA LYS A 123 -15.31 23.27 7.83
C LYS A 123 -15.35 21.78 8.17
N ARG A 124 -15.62 20.93 7.18
CA ARG A 124 -15.86 19.50 7.38
C ARG A 124 -15.17 18.66 6.30
N VAL A 125 -14.68 17.49 6.72
CA VAL A 125 -14.24 16.38 5.89
C VAL A 125 -15.01 15.14 6.35
N ASP A 126 -15.55 14.38 5.41
CA ASP A 126 -16.21 13.11 5.71
C ASP A 126 -15.21 11.95 5.60
N SER A 127 -15.21 11.07 6.58
CA SER A 127 -14.29 9.94 6.67
C SER A 127 -15.05 8.63 6.86
N VAL A 128 -14.79 7.65 6.01
CA VAL A 128 -15.35 6.31 6.09
C VAL A 128 -14.34 5.37 6.71
N VAL A 129 -14.71 4.75 7.83
CA VAL A 129 -13.87 3.80 8.57
C VAL A 129 -14.35 2.38 8.31
N SER A 130 -13.62 1.64 7.48
CA SER A 130 -13.92 0.26 7.10
C SER A 130 -12.89 -0.75 7.61
N GLY A 131 -11.84 -0.29 8.31
CA GLY A 131 -10.81 -1.14 8.84
C GLY A 131 -9.71 -0.36 9.59
N ASN A 132 -8.54 -0.99 9.75
CA ASN A 132 -7.47 -0.42 10.55
C ASN A 132 -6.86 0.85 9.91
N TRP A 133 -6.64 0.83 8.59
CA TRP A 133 -5.97 1.95 7.93
C TRP A 133 -6.87 3.16 7.80
N SER A 134 -8.14 2.97 7.46
CA SER A 134 -9.12 4.05 7.47
C SER A 134 -9.34 4.63 8.87
N ARG A 135 -9.32 3.79 9.93
CA ARG A 135 -9.38 4.25 11.32
C ARG A 135 -8.17 5.11 11.69
N ILE A 136 -6.95 4.66 11.32
CA ILE A 136 -5.73 5.45 11.55
C ILE A 136 -5.80 6.77 10.77
N ALA A 137 -6.22 6.73 9.50
CA ALA A 137 -6.37 7.94 8.69
C ALA A 137 -7.34 8.94 9.33
N HIS A 138 -8.51 8.46 9.78
CA HIS A 138 -9.48 9.29 10.51
C HIS A 138 -8.87 9.94 11.74
N GLN A 139 -8.13 9.18 12.56
CA GLN A 139 -7.47 9.69 13.76
C GLN A 139 -6.36 10.69 13.45
N GLU A 140 -5.55 10.45 12.41
CA GLU A 140 -4.47 11.36 12.01
C GLU A 140 -5.02 12.67 11.42
N MET A 141 -6.04 12.61 10.58
CA MET A 141 -6.73 13.80 10.08
C MET A 141 -7.31 14.64 11.21
N GLY A 142 -7.89 14.00 12.23
CA GLY A 142 -8.48 14.68 13.40
C GLY A 142 -7.48 15.43 14.29
N LYS A 143 -6.17 15.26 14.08
CA LYS A 143 -5.13 16.05 14.79
C LYS A 143 -4.96 17.46 14.22
N LEU A 144 -5.50 17.71 13.02
CA LEU A 144 -5.52 19.04 12.40
C LEU A 144 -6.77 19.78 12.89
N SER A 145 -6.61 20.75 13.78
CA SER A 145 -7.66 21.34 14.62
C SER A 145 -8.68 22.24 13.91
N ASP A 146 -8.44 22.66 12.67
CA ASP A 146 -9.24 23.69 12.02
C ASP A 146 -10.41 23.15 11.18
N VAL A 147 -10.52 21.81 11.08
CA VAL A 147 -11.53 21.13 10.25
C VAL A 147 -12.14 19.99 11.04
N ASP A 148 -13.47 19.91 11.05
CA ASP A 148 -14.18 18.76 11.63
C ASP A 148 -14.00 17.52 10.73
N ILE A 149 -13.48 16.45 11.31
CA ILE A 149 -13.36 15.16 10.64
C ILE A 149 -14.53 14.28 11.07
N HIS A 150 -15.59 14.35 10.29
CA HIS A 150 -16.82 13.61 10.57
C HIS A 150 -16.69 12.12 10.18
N LEU A 151 -17.16 11.25 11.07
CA LEU A 151 -17.25 9.83 10.82
C LEU A 151 -18.51 9.51 10.00
N ALA A 152 -18.39 9.54 8.69
CA ALA A 152 -19.54 9.35 7.78
C ALA A 152 -20.08 7.91 7.76
N ALA A 153 -19.22 6.91 8.00
CA ALA A 153 -19.65 5.52 8.14
C ALA A 153 -18.59 4.70 8.90
N HIS A 154 -19.06 3.62 9.53
CA HIS A 154 -18.22 2.69 10.28
C HIS A 154 -18.60 1.24 9.98
N GLY A 155 -17.63 0.42 9.56
CA GLY A 155 -17.83 -0.96 9.11
C GLY A 155 -17.87 -2.03 10.20
N GLY A 156 -17.70 -1.66 11.47
CA GLY A 156 -17.70 -2.62 12.60
C GLY A 156 -17.18 -1.98 13.87
N GLU A 157 -17.41 -2.63 15.00
CA GLU A 157 -16.83 -2.22 16.27
C GLU A 157 -15.32 -2.50 16.31
N MET A 158 -14.63 -1.89 17.26
CA MET A 158 -13.17 -1.89 17.39
C MET A 158 -12.54 -3.26 17.11
N PHE A 159 -11.75 -3.33 16.03
CA PHE A 159 -11.00 -4.51 15.54
C PHE A 159 -11.84 -5.68 14.98
N ASP A 160 -13.15 -5.58 14.87
CA ASP A 160 -14.01 -6.64 14.34
C ASP A 160 -14.64 -6.28 12.99
N TYR A 161 -13.80 -5.80 12.05
CA TYR A 161 -14.22 -5.47 10.71
C TYR A 161 -14.34 -6.76 9.88
N THR A 162 -15.56 -7.19 9.62
CA THR A 162 -15.88 -8.39 8.84
C THR A 162 -16.63 -8.09 7.55
N ASP A 163 -17.13 -6.85 7.41
CA ASP A 163 -17.82 -6.37 6.22
C ASP A 163 -17.58 -4.86 6.01
N LEU A 164 -17.98 -4.37 4.86
CA LEU A 164 -17.85 -2.96 4.49
C LEU A 164 -19.16 -2.21 4.79
N PRO A 165 -19.09 -0.94 5.27
CA PRO A 165 -20.30 -0.12 5.39
C PRO A 165 -20.89 0.13 4.00
N PRO A 166 -22.19 -0.18 3.79
CA PRO A 166 -22.85 0.07 2.50
C PRO A 166 -22.77 1.55 2.13
N VAL A 167 -22.47 1.85 0.87
CA VAL A 167 -22.32 3.25 0.39
C VAL A 167 -23.59 4.08 0.64
N ALA A 168 -24.77 3.45 0.53
CA ALA A 168 -26.06 4.12 0.80
C ALA A 168 -26.26 4.55 2.26
N SER A 169 -25.45 4.02 3.19
CA SER A 169 -25.50 4.38 4.62
C SER A 169 -24.47 5.45 5.00
N TRP A 170 -23.69 5.96 4.06
CA TRP A 170 -22.70 6.99 4.37
C TRP A 170 -23.39 8.34 4.61
N ASP A 171 -23.19 8.90 5.81
CA ASP A 171 -23.68 10.23 6.20
C ASP A 171 -22.74 11.31 5.68
N ILE A 172 -22.92 11.70 4.42
CA ILE A 172 -22.09 12.66 3.71
C ILE A 172 -22.81 14.00 3.62
N ASP A 173 -22.12 15.08 4.00
CA ASP A 173 -22.58 16.45 3.81
C ASP A 173 -22.09 16.97 2.44
N PRO A 174 -22.99 17.42 1.53
CA PRO A 174 -22.57 17.99 0.25
C PRO A 174 -21.62 19.20 0.37
N SER A 175 -21.59 19.89 1.51
CA SER A 175 -20.68 21.01 1.79
C SER A 175 -19.31 20.57 2.30
N SER A 176 -19.05 19.28 2.50
CA SER A 176 -17.76 18.78 2.95
C SER A 176 -16.67 19.01 1.90
N ALA A 177 -15.43 19.17 2.34
CA ALA A 177 -14.29 19.34 1.45
C ALA A 177 -14.06 18.14 0.53
N PHE A 178 -14.17 16.94 1.11
CA PHE A 178 -14.03 15.65 0.42
C PHE A 178 -14.53 14.51 1.30
N VAL A 179 -14.66 13.33 0.68
CA VAL A 179 -14.93 12.05 1.37
C VAL A 179 -13.69 11.18 1.30
N HIS A 180 -13.11 10.86 2.45
CA HIS A 180 -11.95 9.97 2.55
C HIS A 180 -12.36 8.53 2.81
N PHE A 181 -11.76 7.57 2.08
CA PHE A 181 -11.90 6.15 2.33
C PHE A 181 -10.66 5.35 1.92
N VAL A 182 -10.56 4.11 2.40
CA VAL A 182 -9.52 3.16 2.01
C VAL A 182 -10.16 2.06 1.19
N ILE A 183 -9.73 1.90 -0.06
CA ILE A 183 -10.37 0.96 -0.99
C ILE A 183 -10.08 -0.50 -0.66
N ASN A 184 -8.90 -0.79 -0.07
CA ASN A 184 -8.49 -2.12 0.36
C ASN A 184 -7.78 -2.09 1.71
N GLU A 185 -8.42 -2.66 2.73
CA GLU A 185 -7.93 -2.75 4.11
C GLU A 185 -7.00 -3.95 4.29
N THR A 186 -5.70 -3.70 4.20
CA THR A 186 -4.63 -4.72 4.23
C THR A 186 -4.65 -5.61 5.49
N VAL A 187 -5.09 -5.06 6.64
CA VAL A 187 -5.07 -5.77 7.94
C VAL A 187 -6.23 -6.75 8.04
N HIS A 188 -7.41 -6.32 7.64
CA HIS A 188 -8.66 -7.07 7.79
C HIS A 188 -9.05 -7.86 6.54
N GLY A 189 -8.34 -7.64 5.41
CA GLY A 189 -8.65 -8.34 4.16
C GLY A 189 -9.97 -7.92 3.52
N LEU A 190 -10.38 -6.66 3.72
CA LEU A 190 -11.59 -6.06 3.17
C LEU A 190 -11.28 -5.22 1.94
N GLN A 191 -12.15 -5.26 0.94
CA GLN A 191 -11.96 -4.53 -0.32
C GLN A 191 -13.30 -4.07 -0.89
N TYR A 192 -13.41 -2.78 -1.23
CA TYR A 192 -14.47 -2.27 -2.09
C TYR A 192 -14.21 -2.74 -3.52
N ARG A 193 -14.94 -3.75 -3.98
CA ARG A 193 -14.78 -4.30 -5.34
C ARG A 193 -15.26 -3.33 -6.41
N GLU A 194 -16.24 -2.52 -6.08
CA GLU A 194 -16.69 -1.41 -6.90
C GLU A 194 -16.31 -0.09 -6.22
N VAL A 195 -15.91 0.89 -7.03
CA VAL A 195 -15.65 2.23 -6.51
C VAL A 195 -16.98 2.81 -6.03
N PRO A 196 -17.04 3.35 -4.80
CA PRO A 196 -18.24 4.01 -4.30
C PRO A 196 -18.73 5.09 -5.28
N LYS A 197 -20.01 5.06 -5.63
CA LYS A 197 -20.63 6.05 -6.50
C LYS A 197 -21.41 7.05 -5.66
N LEU A 198 -20.96 8.28 -5.64
CA LEU A 198 -21.66 9.41 -5.03
C LEU A 198 -22.42 10.18 -6.11
N GLY A 199 -23.42 10.97 -5.72
CA GLY A 199 -24.13 11.86 -6.62
C GLY A 199 -23.24 12.96 -7.22
N ALA A 200 -23.66 13.60 -8.31
CA ALA A 200 -22.86 14.61 -9.00
C ALA A 200 -22.52 15.84 -8.13
N ASP A 201 -23.41 16.19 -7.20
CA ASP A 201 -23.25 17.34 -6.30
C ASP A 201 -22.54 16.98 -4.97
N MET A 202 -22.03 15.75 -4.87
CA MET A 202 -21.35 15.29 -3.66
C MET A 202 -19.86 15.65 -3.69
N PRO A 203 -19.22 15.74 -2.49
CA PRO A 203 -17.80 16.04 -2.39
C PRO A 203 -16.93 15.00 -3.13
N PRO A 204 -15.74 15.40 -3.64
CA PRO A 204 -14.86 14.48 -4.34
C PRO A 204 -14.36 13.38 -3.42
N LEU A 205 -14.18 12.17 -3.98
CA LEU A 205 -13.57 11.04 -3.29
C LEU A 205 -12.05 11.22 -3.18
N VAL A 206 -11.51 11.03 -1.98
CA VAL A 206 -10.08 10.91 -1.69
C VAL A 206 -9.80 9.49 -1.21
N CYS A 207 -8.99 8.76 -1.96
CA CYS A 207 -8.82 7.32 -1.78
C CYS A 207 -7.39 6.94 -1.42
N ASP A 208 -7.21 6.23 -0.29
CA ASP A 208 -6.01 5.40 -0.10
C ASP A 208 -6.14 4.13 -0.94
N MET A 209 -5.31 4.06 -1.98
CA MET A 209 -5.25 2.91 -2.88
C MET A 209 -3.96 2.10 -2.72
N SER A 210 -3.21 2.29 -1.64
CA SER A 210 -1.86 1.72 -1.47
C SER A 210 -1.78 0.21 -1.69
N SER A 211 -2.76 -0.56 -1.24
CA SER A 211 -2.77 -2.02 -1.41
C SER A 211 -3.64 -2.52 -2.56
N GLU A 212 -4.09 -1.61 -3.41
CA GLU A 212 -5.01 -1.91 -4.51
C GLU A 212 -4.51 -1.40 -5.87
N ILE A 213 -3.84 -0.25 -5.90
CA ILE A 213 -3.43 0.42 -7.14
C ILE A 213 -2.78 -0.55 -8.12
N LEU A 214 -3.10 -0.45 -9.42
CA LEU A 214 -2.59 -1.31 -10.49
C LEU A 214 -2.99 -2.80 -10.39
N SER A 215 -3.86 -3.19 -9.45
CA SER A 215 -4.29 -4.58 -9.32
C SER A 215 -5.48 -4.94 -10.20
N ARG A 216 -6.26 -3.94 -10.57
CA ARG A 216 -7.44 -4.01 -11.43
C ARG A 216 -7.74 -2.67 -12.08
N ARG A 217 -8.64 -2.67 -13.05
CA ARG A 217 -9.14 -1.42 -13.64
C ARG A 217 -9.92 -0.59 -12.62
N VAL A 218 -9.62 0.69 -12.60
CA VAL A 218 -10.41 1.72 -11.93
C VAL A 218 -10.55 2.91 -12.87
N ASN A 219 -11.68 3.59 -12.83
CA ASN A 219 -11.81 4.84 -13.57
C ASN A 219 -11.28 5.98 -12.69
N VAL A 220 -10.13 6.54 -13.05
CA VAL A 220 -9.50 7.64 -12.30
C VAL A 220 -10.41 8.86 -12.16
N ALA A 221 -11.29 9.09 -13.15
CA ALA A 221 -12.24 10.21 -13.11
C ALA A 221 -13.30 10.12 -11.99
N ASP A 222 -13.47 8.94 -11.38
CA ASP A 222 -14.34 8.76 -10.21
C ASP A 222 -13.78 9.39 -8.93
N PHE A 223 -12.50 9.82 -8.94
CA PHE A 223 -11.80 10.30 -7.75
C PHE A 223 -11.37 11.77 -7.91
N GLY A 224 -11.38 12.51 -6.82
CA GLY A 224 -10.68 13.78 -6.74
C GLY A 224 -9.18 13.58 -6.49
N VAL A 225 -8.84 12.63 -5.61
CA VAL A 225 -7.45 12.25 -5.31
C VAL A 225 -7.35 10.75 -5.11
N ILE A 226 -6.33 10.14 -5.71
CA ILE A 226 -5.83 8.81 -5.37
C ILE A 226 -4.43 8.97 -4.81
N TYR A 227 -4.12 8.33 -3.68
CA TYR A 227 -2.75 8.20 -3.24
C TYR A 227 -2.40 6.76 -2.90
N ALA A 228 -1.11 6.42 -3.04
CA ALA A 228 -0.63 5.06 -2.81
C ALA A 228 0.84 5.03 -2.39
N GLY A 229 1.14 4.41 -1.27
CA GLY A 229 2.51 4.05 -0.90
C GLY A 229 3.06 2.98 -1.84
N ALA A 230 4.26 3.20 -2.39
CA ALA A 230 4.81 2.35 -3.45
C ALA A 230 5.13 0.92 -3.00
N GLN A 231 5.43 0.69 -1.72
CA GLN A 231 5.99 -0.55 -1.17
C GLN A 231 5.09 -1.79 -1.28
N LYS A 232 3.95 -1.72 -1.95
CA LYS A 232 3.01 -2.83 -2.16
C LYS A 232 3.00 -3.28 -3.62
N ASN A 233 2.28 -2.57 -4.49
CA ASN A 233 2.15 -2.94 -5.91
C ASN A 233 3.01 -2.13 -6.88
N ILE A 234 3.59 -1.01 -6.45
CA ILE A 234 4.26 -0.05 -7.33
C ILE A 234 5.78 -0.28 -7.38
N GLY A 235 6.39 -0.55 -6.22
CA GLY A 235 7.85 -0.61 -6.14
C GLY A 235 8.37 -0.77 -4.71
N PRO A 236 9.58 -0.30 -4.40
CA PRO A 236 10.12 -0.31 -3.04
C PRO A 236 9.50 0.79 -2.18
N SER A 237 9.75 0.73 -0.87
CA SER A 237 9.47 1.85 0.03
C SER A 237 10.27 3.10 -0.35
N GLY A 238 9.76 4.29 0.00
CA GLY A 238 10.46 5.56 -0.18
C GLY A 238 9.74 6.56 -1.08
N THR A 239 8.84 6.11 -1.94
CA THR A 239 7.98 7.01 -2.73
C THR A 239 6.49 6.74 -2.50
N THR A 240 5.69 7.77 -2.70
CA THR A 240 4.23 7.75 -2.62
C THR A 240 3.69 8.42 -3.87
N ILE A 241 2.83 7.72 -4.60
CA ILE A 241 2.13 8.28 -5.75
C ILE A 241 0.94 9.09 -5.25
N VAL A 242 0.75 10.27 -5.82
CA VAL A 242 -0.47 11.07 -5.68
C VAL A 242 -0.97 11.43 -7.08
N ILE A 243 -2.21 11.08 -7.37
CA ILE A 243 -2.93 11.44 -8.60
C ILE A 243 -4.05 12.36 -8.17
N ILE A 244 -3.99 13.62 -8.57
CA ILE A 244 -4.91 14.67 -8.12
C ILE A 244 -5.56 15.40 -9.29
N ARG A 245 -6.87 15.59 -9.23
CA ARG A 245 -7.62 16.38 -10.21
C ARG A 245 -7.24 17.86 -10.12
N GLU A 246 -6.98 18.48 -11.24
CA GLU A 246 -6.34 19.79 -11.34
C GLU A 246 -7.15 20.92 -10.67
N ASP A 247 -8.48 20.88 -10.74
CA ASP A 247 -9.35 21.86 -10.09
C ASP A 247 -9.21 21.89 -8.56
N LEU A 248 -8.85 20.76 -7.95
CA LEU A 248 -8.65 20.69 -6.50
C LEU A 248 -7.39 21.42 -6.03
N LEU A 249 -6.45 21.70 -6.93
CA LEU A 249 -5.26 22.47 -6.60
C LEU A 249 -5.59 23.92 -6.23
N ASP A 250 -6.72 24.46 -6.68
CA ASP A 250 -7.15 25.82 -6.31
C ASP A 250 -7.48 25.95 -4.82
N ARG A 251 -7.68 24.84 -4.15
CA ARG A 251 -7.88 24.78 -2.69
C ARG A 251 -6.57 24.86 -1.89
N CYS A 252 -5.40 24.63 -2.53
CA CYS A 252 -4.11 24.64 -1.84
C CYS A 252 -3.78 26.06 -1.33
N SER A 253 -3.75 26.21 0.00
CA SER A 253 -3.44 27.49 0.66
C SER A 253 -1.92 27.72 0.72
N SER A 254 -1.51 29.00 0.57
CA SER A 254 -0.12 29.42 0.84
C SER A 254 0.30 29.30 2.32
N ARG A 255 -0.63 29.01 3.22
CA ARG A 255 -0.33 28.72 4.63
C ARG A 255 0.24 27.32 4.85
N VAL A 256 0.01 26.40 3.88
CA VAL A 256 0.59 25.06 3.93
C VAL A 256 2.07 25.16 3.60
N PRO A 257 2.97 24.64 4.44
CA PRO A 257 4.40 24.62 4.13
C PRO A 257 4.65 23.96 2.77
N ASP A 258 5.53 24.55 1.95
CA ASP A 258 5.74 24.12 0.57
C ASP A 258 6.04 22.63 0.40
N VAL A 259 6.78 22.03 1.35
CA VAL A 259 7.11 20.60 1.33
C VAL A 259 5.87 19.70 1.48
N TRP A 260 4.78 20.21 2.02
CA TRP A 260 3.50 19.54 2.20
C TRP A 260 2.44 20.03 1.21
N ASN A 261 2.76 21.01 0.35
CA ASN A 261 1.82 21.68 -0.54
C ASN A 261 1.87 21.05 -1.94
N TYR A 262 0.75 20.46 -2.40
CA TYR A 262 0.68 19.83 -3.72
C TYR A 262 0.97 20.80 -4.87
N ARG A 263 0.45 22.04 -4.79
CA ARG A 263 0.70 23.06 -5.81
C ARG A 263 2.18 23.43 -5.90
N SER A 264 2.89 23.54 -4.76
CA SER A 264 4.32 23.83 -4.74
C SER A 264 5.13 22.71 -5.40
N HIS A 265 4.75 21.45 -5.21
CA HIS A 265 5.36 20.31 -5.89
C HIS A 265 5.10 20.34 -7.40
N ILE A 266 3.84 20.60 -7.81
CA ILE A 266 3.47 20.64 -9.24
C ILE A 266 4.19 21.77 -9.97
N ASN A 267 4.26 22.97 -9.39
CA ASN A 267 4.95 24.13 -9.98
C ASN A 267 6.46 23.89 -10.17
N ARG A 268 7.02 22.87 -9.52
CA ARG A 268 8.41 22.45 -9.61
C ARG A 268 8.57 21.05 -10.19
N GLN A 269 7.60 20.57 -10.96
CA GLN A 269 7.63 19.25 -11.63
C GLN A 269 7.93 18.09 -10.67
N GLY A 270 7.38 18.14 -9.45
CA GLY A 270 7.65 17.15 -8.40
C GLY A 270 8.99 17.32 -7.68
N MET A 271 9.78 18.35 -8.02
CA MET A 271 11.15 18.58 -7.54
C MET A 271 11.25 19.74 -6.55
N TYR A 272 10.24 19.89 -5.67
CA TYR A 272 10.35 20.89 -4.61
C TYR A 272 11.57 20.61 -3.70
N ASN A 273 11.73 19.36 -3.28
CA ASN A 273 12.90 18.83 -2.57
C ASN A 273 13.50 17.67 -3.37
N THR A 274 14.66 17.17 -2.96
CA THR A 274 15.27 15.98 -3.58
C THR A 274 14.33 14.80 -3.45
N PRO A 275 13.86 14.22 -4.57
CA PRO A 275 12.94 13.08 -4.55
C PRO A 275 13.66 11.78 -4.19
N ALA A 276 12.88 10.73 -3.93
CA ALA A 276 13.39 9.37 -3.76
C ALA A 276 13.81 8.79 -5.13
N THR A 277 14.97 9.17 -5.66
CA THR A 277 15.40 8.90 -7.04
C THR A 277 15.37 7.42 -7.39
N TYR A 278 16.01 6.57 -6.58
CA TYR A 278 16.07 5.13 -6.84
C TYR A 278 14.72 4.44 -6.70
N PRO A 279 13.88 4.70 -5.69
CA PRO A 279 12.49 4.22 -5.65
C PRO A 279 11.64 4.61 -6.86
N ILE A 280 11.80 5.82 -7.39
CA ILE A 280 11.09 6.26 -8.61
C ILE A 280 11.55 5.46 -9.83
N TYR A 281 12.85 5.26 -9.99
CA TYR A 281 13.43 4.43 -11.05
C TYR A 281 12.88 2.99 -11.00
N ILE A 282 12.91 2.35 -9.83
CA ILE A 282 12.38 0.99 -9.67
C ILE A 282 10.87 0.95 -9.95
N SER A 283 10.11 1.96 -9.53
CA SER A 283 8.68 2.06 -9.84
C SER A 283 8.44 2.12 -11.37
N GLY A 284 9.25 2.88 -12.10
CA GLY A 284 9.20 2.90 -13.56
C GLY A 284 9.51 1.53 -14.19
N LEU A 285 10.45 0.77 -13.63
CA LEU A 285 10.71 -0.60 -14.07
C LEU A 285 9.50 -1.52 -13.82
N VAL A 286 8.83 -1.37 -12.68
CA VAL A 286 7.62 -2.14 -12.35
C VAL A 286 6.47 -1.78 -13.29
N PHE A 287 6.28 -0.51 -13.65
CA PHE A 287 5.25 -0.10 -14.59
C PHE A 287 5.48 -0.73 -15.97
N ARG A 288 6.70 -0.69 -16.51
CA ARG A 288 7.08 -1.35 -17.76
C ARG A 288 6.92 -2.87 -17.70
N TRP A 289 7.28 -3.48 -16.56
CA TRP A 289 7.01 -4.89 -16.35
C TRP A 289 5.51 -5.17 -16.43
N LEU A 290 4.66 -4.39 -15.77
CA LEU A 290 3.21 -4.59 -15.79
C LEU A 290 2.63 -4.44 -17.22
N GLN A 291 3.11 -3.46 -18.00
CA GLN A 291 2.76 -3.33 -19.41
C GLN A 291 3.15 -4.59 -20.21
N SER A 292 4.35 -5.14 -19.98
CA SER A 292 4.81 -6.38 -20.62
C SER A 292 4.00 -7.62 -20.24
N GLN A 293 3.33 -7.59 -19.08
CA GLN A 293 2.39 -8.64 -18.65
C GLN A 293 0.97 -8.46 -19.24
N GLY A 294 0.76 -7.54 -20.15
CA GLY A 294 -0.55 -7.28 -20.76
C GLY A 294 -1.39 -6.22 -20.01
N GLY A 295 -0.75 -5.42 -19.15
CA GLY A 295 -1.37 -4.30 -18.46
C GLY A 295 -2.25 -4.70 -17.28
N VAL A 296 -3.02 -3.72 -16.80
CA VAL A 296 -3.86 -3.87 -15.59
C VAL A 296 -5.01 -4.85 -15.82
N GLU A 297 -5.57 -4.93 -17.02
CA GLU A 297 -6.68 -5.84 -17.37
C GLU A 297 -6.26 -7.32 -17.25
N HIS A 298 -5.09 -7.65 -17.80
CA HIS A 298 -4.57 -9.01 -17.67
C HIS A 298 -4.22 -9.31 -16.20
N MET A 299 -3.61 -8.35 -15.52
CA MET A 299 -3.26 -8.50 -14.11
C MET A 299 -4.49 -8.70 -13.22
N GLU A 300 -5.60 -8.03 -13.49
CA GLU A 300 -6.87 -8.26 -12.78
C GLU A 300 -7.35 -9.71 -12.92
N THR A 301 -7.21 -10.28 -14.12
CA THR A 301 -7.55 -11.69 -14.37
C THR A 301 -6.69 -12.63 -13.52
N ILE A 302 -5.38 -12.40 -13.50
CA ILE A 302 -4.43 -13.19 -12.69
C ILE A 302 -4.69 -13.02 -11.20
N ASN A 303 -4.89 -11.80 -10.73
CA ASN A 303 -5.19 -11.52 -9.33
C ASN A 303 -6.51 -12.16 -8.87
N THR A 304 -7.52 -12.13 -9.74
CA THR A 304 -8.81 -12.79 -9.48
C THR A 304 -8.64 -14.31 -9.38
N LEU A 305 -7.85 -14.91 -10.26
CA LEU A 305 -7.54 -16.34 -10.21
C LEU A 305 -6.81 -16.72 -8.91
N LYS A 306 -5.74 -15.99 -8.55
CA LYS A 306 -4.98 -16.20 -7.31
C LYS A 306 -5.88 -16.17 -6.08
N ALA A 307 -6.68 -15.10 -5.96
CA ALA A 307 -7.58 -14.92 -4.83
C ALA A 307 -8.66 -16.02 -4.78
N LYS A 308 -9.33 -16.29 -5.89
CA LYS A 308 -10.37 -17.32 -5.99
C LYS A 308 -9.84 -18.70 -5.59
N THR A 309 -8.65 -19.06 -6.05
CA THR A 309 -8.04 -20.37 -5.75
C THR A 309 -7.69 -20.49 -4.27
N LEU A 310 -7.12 -19.43 -3.66
CA LEU A 310 -6.78 -19.44 -2.24
C LEU A 310 -8.03 -19.44 -1.34
N TYR A 311 -9.03 -18.62 -1.65
CA TYR A 311 -10.30 -18.65 -0.90
C TYR A 311 -11.02 -19.99 -1.02
N ALA A 312 -11.00 -20.62 -2.19
CA ALA A 312 -11.57 -21.96 -2.35
C ALA A 312 -10.87 -23.00 -1.46
N ALA A 313 -9.56 -22.92 -1.29
CA ALA A 313 -8.83 -23.80 -0.37
C ALA A 313 -9.21 -23.56 1.11
N ILE A 314 -9.46 -22.31 1.49
CA ILE A 314 -9.94 -21.98 2.84
C ILE A 314 -11.36 -22.49 3.04
N ASP A 315 -12.29 -22.14 2.14
CA ASP A 315 -13.73 -22.43 2.29
C ASP A 315 -14.02 -23.94 2.23
N ASN A 316 -13.23 -24.71 1.45
CA ASN A 316 -13.38 -26.17 1.31
C ASN A 316 -12.56 -26.97 2.35
N SER A 317 -11.99 -26.33 3.36
CA SER A 317 -11.20 -27.01 4.41
C SER A 317 -12.05 -27.71 5.48
N GLY A 318 -13.36 -27.79 5.31
CA GLY A 318 -14.25 -28.37 6.33
C GLY A 318 -14.30 -27.56 7.64
N GLY A 319 -13.93 -26.27 7.59
CA GLY A 319 -13.90 -25.38 8.76
C GLY A 319 -12.58 -25.40 9.53
N PHE A 320 -11.57 -26.14 9.07
CA PHE A 320 -10.22 -26.12 9.66
C PHE A 320 -9.58 -24.74 9.49
N TYR A 321 -9.63 -24.18 8.27
CA TYR A 321 -9.30 -22.79 8.03
C TYR A 321 -10.55 -21.94 7.97
N ARG A 322 -10.49 -20.75 8.57
CA ARG A 322 -11.61 -19.82 8.66
C ARG A 322 -11.22 -18.45 8.15
N ASN A 323 -12.03 -17.85 7.30
CA ASN A 323 -11.97 -16.45 6.94
C ASN A 323 -13.22 -15.75 7.48
N ARG A 324 -13.03 -14.63 8.21
CA ARG A 324 -14.13 -13.92 8.89
C ARG A 324 -14.83 -12.91 7.99
N VAL A 325 -14.21 -12.56 6.86
CA VAL A 325 -14.72 -11.52 5.96
C VAL A 325 -15.88 -12.03 5.14
N ALA A 326 -16.95 -11.24 5.06
CA ALA A 326 -18.09 -11.49 4.19
C ALA A 326 -17.62 -11.73 2.74
N PRO A 327 -18.09 -12.76 2.03
CA PRO A 327 -17.57 -13.13 0.70
C PRO A 327 -17.55 -11.98 -0.31
N ALA A 328 -18.54 -11.07 -0.26
CA ALA A 328 -18.64 -9.91 -1.14
C ALA A 328 -17.54 -8.87 -0.87
N ALA A 329 -17.04 -8.78 0.37
CA ALA A 329 -16.05 -7.81 0.82
C ALA A 329 -14.61 -8.38 0.85
N ARG A 330 -14.40 -9.65 0.52
CA ARG A 330 -13.07 -10.28 0.54
C ARG A 330 -12.07 -9.62 -0.39
N SER A 331 -10.91 -9.28 0.13
CA SER A 331 -9.80 -8.69 -0.62
C SER A 331 -9.18 -9.69 -1.61
N ARG A 332 -8.90 -9.22 -2.83
CA ARG A 332 -8.11 -9.98 -3.82
C ARG A 332 -6.60 -9.85 -3.60
N MET A 333 -6.17 -8.92 -2.73
CA MET A 333 -4.76 -8.60 -2.48
C MET A 333 -4.25 -9.16 -1.16
N ASN A 334 -5.08 -9.16 -0.12
CA ASN A 334 -4.68 -9.54 1.24
C ASN A 334 -5.69 -10.56 1.79
N VAL A 335 -5.36 -11.83 1.68
CA VAL A 335 -6.19 -12.94 2.15
C VAL A 335 -5.82 -13.25 3.59
N ILE A 336 -6.74 -13.01 4.52
CA ILE A 336 -6.57 -13.36 5.94
C ILE A 336 -7.24 -14.70 6.22
N PHE A 337 -6.66 -15.51 7.10
CA PHE A 337 -7.26 -16.76 7.56
C PHE A 337 -6.64 -17.21 8.90
N SER A 338 -7.32 -18.09 9.60
CA SER A 338 -6.82 -18.71 10.83
C SER A 338 -7.37 -20.12 10.98
N THR A 339 -6.74 -20.93 11.82
CA THR A 339 -7.29 -22.23 12.25
C THR A 339 -8.30 -22.07 13.38
N GLY A 340 -8.39 -20.89 13.99
CA GLY A 340 -9.17 -20.64 15.20
C GLY A 340 -8.45 -21.10 16.47
N ASN A 341 -7.24 -21.63 16.36
CA ASN A 341 -6.35 -22.00 17.46
C ASN A 341 -5.02 -21.25 17.31
N GLN A 342 -4.68 -20.43 18.29
CA GLN A 342 -3.49 -19.58 18.24
C GLN A 342 -2.18 -20.38 18.17
N GLU A 343 -2.09 -21.51 18.84
CA GLU A 343 -0.89 -22.36 18.82
C GLU A 343 -0.67 -22.99 17.44
N LEU A 344 -1.76 -23.43 16.79
CA LEU A 344 -1.71 -23.94 15.42
C LEU A 344 -1.38 -22.84 14.40
N ASP A 345 -1.90 -21.64 14.59
CA ASP A 345 -1.57 -20.49 13.72
C ASP A 345 -0.07 -20.13 13.81
N GLU A 346 0.51 -20.14 15.02
CA GLU A 346 1.94 -19.94 15.23
C GLU A 346 2.78 -21.07 14.61
N LEU A 347 2.36 -22.32 14.79
CA LEU A 347 3.01 -23.49 14.20
C LEU A 347 2.96 -23.43 12.67
N PHE A 348 1.81 -23.07 12.09
CA PHE A 348 1.66 -22.86 10.65
C PHE A 348 2.68 -21.83 10.14
N ALA A 349 2.78 -20.67 10.79
CA ALA A 349 3.70 -19.61 10.40
C ALA A 349 5.18 -20.02 10.50
N GLN A 350 5.53 -20.89 11.47
CA GLN A 350 6.87 -21.42 11.62
C GLN A 350 7.18 -22.46 10.54
N GLU A 351 6.33 -23.48 10.37
CA GLU A 351 6.53 -24.55 9.38
C GLU A 351 6.51 -24.03 7.95
N SER A 352 5.58 -23.13 7.60
CA SER A 352 5.53 -22.49 6.29
C SER A 352 6.85 -21.81 5.94
N THR A 353 7.48 -21.18 6.94
CA THR A 353 8.79 -20.54 6.78
C THR A 353 9.88 -21.54 6.37
N THR A 354 9.88 -22.76 6.89
CA THR A 354 10.86 -23.81 6.51
C THR A 354 10.63 -24.34 5.09
N ARG A 355 9.41 -24.20 4.58
CA ARG A 355 9.00 -24.60 3.21
C ARG A 355 9.16 -23.47 2.18
N GLY A 356 9.85 -22.38 2.52
CA GLY A 356 10.06 -21.25 1.64
C GLY A 356 8.87 -20.27 1.53
N LEU A 357 7.78 -20.48 2.28
CA LEU A 357 6.62 -19.61 2.32
C LEU A 357 6.80 -18.58 3.45
N ARG A 358 7.25 -17.38 3.10
CA ARG A 358 7.72 -16.39 4.07
C ARG A 358 6.65 -15.35 4.41
N LEU A 359 6.70 -14.86 5.67
CA LEU A 359 5.96 -13.69 6.15
C LEU A 359 4.42 -13.86 6.08
N LEU A 360 3.92 -15.07 6.36
CA LEU A 360 2.49 -15.39 6.39
C LEU A 360 1.81 -15.01 7.70
N ARG A 361 2.56 -14.71 8.78
CA ARG A 361 1.97 -14.31 10.07
C ARG A 361 1.05 -13.11 9.90
N GLY A 362 -0.14 -13.20 10.48
CA GLY A 362 -1.12 -12.12 10.48
C GLY A 362 -0.66 -10.87 11.24
N TYR A 363 -1.46 -9.83 11.19
CA TYR A 363 -1.17 -8.59 11.92
C TYR A 363 -1.24 -8.84 13.43
N LYS A 364 -0.34 -8.22 14.21
CA LYS A 364 -0.15 -8.52 15.63
C LYS A 364 -1.45 -8.47 16.46
N SER A 365 -2.34 -7.53 16.17
CA SER A 365 -3.62 -7.40 16.89
C SER A 365 -4.69 -8.39 16.41
N MET A 366 -4.54 -9.00 15.22
CA MET A 366 -5.54 -9.89 14.62
C MET A 366 -5.20 -11.38 14.82
N GLY A 367 -3.90 -11.69 14.96
CA GLY A 367 -3.44 -13.08 14.93
C GLY A 367 -3.61 -13.75 13.56
N GLY A 368 -3.64 -15.07 13.55
CA GLY A 368 -3.83 -15.84 12.33
C GLY A 368 -2.74 -15.68 11.28
N MET A 369 -3.11 -15.91 10.03
CA MET A 369 -2.27 -15.77 8.86
C MET A 369 -2.80 -14.68 7.93
N ARG A 370 -1.89 -14.08 7.16
CA ARG A 370 -2.21 -13.17 6.06
C ARG A 370 -1.30 -13.46 4.87
N ALA A 371 -1.88 -13.90 3.78
CA ALA A 371 -1.21 -14.03 2.50
C ALA A 371 -1.46 -12.77 1.66
N SER A 372 -0.43 -11.94 1.49
CA SER A 372 -0.48 -10.80 0.57
C SER A 372 -0.02 -11.26 -0.80
N ILE A 373 -0.95 -11.31 -1.75
CA ILE A 373 -0.79 -11.89 -3.08
C ILE A 373 -0.81 -10.80 -4.17
N TYR A 374 -0.06 -9.73 -3.94
CA TYR A 374 0.06 -8.59 -4.86
C TYR A 374 0.47 -9.01 -6.28
N ASN A 375 0.50 -8.06 -7.20
CA ASN A 375 0.76 -8.30 -8.62
C ASN A 375 1.98 -9.18 -8.88
N ALA A 376 3.09 -8.91 -8.22
CA ALA A 376 4.35 -9.64 -8.42
C ALA A 376 4.39 -11.04 -7.77
N MET A 377 3.41 -11.41 -6.94
CA MET A 377 3.30 -12.78 -6.43
C MET A 377 2.83 -13.70 -7.57
N PRO A 378 3.64 -14.68 -8.01
CA PRO A 378 3.25 -15.60 -9.06
C PRO A 378 2.16 -16.56 -8.58
N LEU A 379 1.37 -17.09 -9.51
CA LEU A 379 0.33 -18.10 -9.21
C LEU A 379 0.93 -19.32 -8.51
N GLN A 380 2.12 -19.74 -8.93
CA GLN A 380 2.86 -20.88 -8.31
C GLN A 380 3.12 -20.68 -6.83
N GLY A 381 3.33 -19.43 -6.37
CA GLY A 381 3.46 -19.14 -4.95
C GLY A 381 2.18 -19.38 -4.16
N VAL A 382 1.03 -19.04 -4.76
CA VAL A 382 -0.29 -19.31 -4.18
C VAL A 382 -0.59 -20.82 -4.17
N GLU A 383 -0.25 -21.53 -5.25
CA GLU A 383 -0.40 -22.98 -5.35
C GLU A 383 0.46 -23.72 -4.31
N ALA A 384 1.71 -23.30 -4.13
CA ALA A 384 2.60 -23.85 -3.11
C ALA A 384 2.06 -23.61 -1.68
N LEU A 385 1.45 -22.44 -1.42
CA LEU A 385 0.78 -22.18 -0.15
C LEU A 385 -0.41 -23.13 0.05
N ILE A 386 -1.25 -23.34 -0.97
CA ILE A 386 -2.41 -24.21 -0.90
C ILE A 386 -2.00 -25.67 -0.67
N GLU A 387 -0.92 -26.14 -1.31
CA GLU A 387 -0.37 -27.48 -1.08
C GLU A 387 0.06 -27.63 0.37
N PHE A 388 0.82 -26.67 0.89
CA PHE A 388 1.23 -26.65 2.29
C PHE A 388 0.02 -26.62 3.24
N MET A 389 -1.01 -25.82 2.96
CA MET A 389 -2.25 -25.78 3.75
C MET A 389 -2.92 -27.15 3.83
N ARG A 390 -3.00 -27.89 2.72
CA ARG A 390 -3.57 -29.26 2.68
C ARG A 390 -2.74 -30.26 3.49
N GLU A 391 -1.42 -30.21 3.38
CA GLU A 391 -0.50 -31.04 4.16
C GLU A 391 -0.62 -30.75 5.65
N PHE A 392 -0.67 -29.46 6.02
CA PHE A 392 -0.80 -29.03 7.42
C PHE A 392 -2.14 -29.49 8.00
N GLN A 393 -3.23 -29.32 7.28
CA GLN A 393 -4.53 -29.80 7.70
C GLN A 393 -4.58 -31.33 7.90
N LYS A 394 -3.95 -32.13 7.04
CA LYS A 394 -3.86 -33.60 7.20
C LYS A 394 -3.14 -34.04 8.47
N ARG A 395 -2.22 -33.22 8.97
CA ARG A 395 -1.41 -33.53 10.17
C ARG A 395 -2.05 -33.06 11.47
N TYR A 396 -2.81 -31.98 11.41
CA TYR A 396 -3.30 -31.29 12.61
C TYR A 396 -4.80 -31.04 12.64
N GLY A 397 -5.54 -31.44 11.60
CA GLY A 397 -7.00 -31.28 11.44
C GLY A 397 -7.84 -32.48 11.86
#